data_6e35dc4e7944071ad885a98369818cd2
#
_entry.id   6e35dc4e7944071ad885a98369818cd2
#
_cell.length_a   1.000
_cell.length_b   1.000
_cell.length_c   1.000
_cell.angle_alpha   90.00
_cell.angle_beta   90.00
_cell.angle_gamma   90.00
#
_symmetry.space_group_name_H-M   'P 1'
#
loop_
_entity.id
_entity.type
_entity.pdbx_description
1 polymer ?
#
loop_
_entity_poly.entity_id
_entity_poly.type
_entity_poly.pdbx_seq_one_letter_code
_entity_poly.pdbx_strand_id
1 'polypeptide(L)'
;MELWDAYNSKFEKIEGLTLIREEEDKIPEGVYHLVNHILVKHTDGTYLLMKRDPTKPAYPNMWEATAGGSALQGESALESAFRELREETGIVADSLEELDWSLGRSSIHCRYLCLTDCAKDSIKLQEGETCDYRWVTTQELLAMKESELIGMEMLKYVK
;
A
#
# COMPACT_ATOMS: atom_id res chain seq x y z
N MET A 1 4.25 13.99 -14.64
CA MET A 1 3.77 12.75 -15.28
C MET A 1 4.46 11.55 -14.64
N GLU A 2 3.67 10.66 -14.01
CA GLU A 2 4.24 9.48 -13.36
C GLU A 2 4.30 8.33 -14.34
N LEU A 3 5.47 7.72 -14.49
CA LEU A 3 5.70 6.60 -15.41
C LEU A 3 5.83 5.30 -14.64
N TRP A 4 5.29 4.24 -15.21
CA TRP A 4 5.31 2.90 -14.64
C TRP A 4 5.90 1.89 -15.62
N ASP A 5 6.58 0.88 -15.09
CA ASP A 5 6.93 -0.31 -15.86
C ASP A 5 5.69 -1.18 -16.07
N ALA A 6 5.66 -1.90 -17.17
CA ALA A 6 4.58 -2.81 -17.52
C ALA A 6 4.98 -4.27 -17.24
N TYR A 7 4.00 -5.05 -16.80
CA TYR A 7 4.17 -6.47 -16.46
C TYR A 7 3.07 -7.31 -17.09
N ASN A 8 3.36 -8.58 -17.34
CA ASN A 8 2.35 -9.54 -17.79
C ASN A 8 1.70 -10.26 -16.59
N SER A 9 0.75 -11.14 -16.84
CA SER A 9 0.02 -11.87 -15.79
C SER A 9 0.87 -12.85 -14.98
N LYS A 10 2.10 -13.13 -15.42
CA LYS A 10 3.05 -13.98 -14.72
C LYS A 10 4.05 -13.18 -13.88
N PHE A 11 3.79 -11.89 -13.70
CA PHE A 11 4.69 -10.98 -12.97
C PHE A 11 6.04 -10.82 -13.69
N GLU A 12 6.06 -10.89 -15.00
CA GLU A 12 7.28 -10.68 -15.80
C GLU A 12 7.21 -9.30 -16.46
N LYS A 13 8.32 -8.57 -16.38
CA LYS A 13 8.41 -7.24 -16.98
C LYS A 13 8.34 -7.34 -18.51
N ILE A 14 7.52 -6.48 -19.10
CA ILE A 14 7.43 -6.32 -20.55
C ILE A 14 8.41 -5.24 -20.97
N GLU A 15 9.51 -5.63 -21.62
CA GLU A 15 10.51 -4.69 -22.05
C GLU A 15 9.99 -3.77 -23.16
N GLY A 16 10.39 -2.51 -23.10
CA GLY A 16 10.04 -1.52 -24.13
C GLY A 16 8.64 -0.94 -24.02
N LEU A 17 7.85 -1.32 -22.98
CA LEU A 17 6.53 -0.76 -22.75
C LEU A 17 6.53 0.05 -21.45
N THR A 18 6.15 1.32 -21.55
CA THR A 18 6.02 2.23 -20.41
C THR A 18 4.56 2.65 -20.29
N LEU A 19 4.04 2.61 -19.06
CA LEU A 19 2.69 3.04 -18.75
C LEU A 19 2.71 4.42 -18.13
N ILE A 20 1.64 5.18 -18.31
CA ILE A 20 1.50 6.55 -17.79
C ILE A 20 0.31 6.54 -16.81
N ARG A 21 0.52 7.03 -15.60
CA ARG A 21 -0.50 7.02 -14.55
C ARG A 21 -1.81 7.67 -14.99
N GLU A 22 -1.73 8.81 -15.64
CA GLU A 22 -2.89 9.56 -16.11
C GLU A 22 -3.69 8.83 -17.19
N GLU A 23 -3.11 7.77 -17.76
CA GLU A 23 -3.74 6.91 -18.77
C GLU A 23 -4.02 5.50 -18.26
N GLU A 24 -4.19 5.35 -16.95
CA GLU A 24 -4.43 4.04 -16.31
C GLU A 24 -5.65 3.32 -16.89
N ASP A 25 -6.68 4.07 -17.24
CA ASP A 25 -7.91 3.54 -17.86
C ASP A 25 -7.66 2.98 -19.26
N LYS A 26 -6.53 3.29 -19.88
CA LYS A 26 -6.17 2.84 -21.23
C LYS A 26 -5.21 1.64 -21.22
N ILE A 27 -4.85 1.13 -20.06
CA ILE A 27 -3.96 -0.04 -19.96
C ILE A 27 -4.65 -1.24 -20.61
N PRO A 28 -4.01 -1.90 -21.61
CA PRO A 28 -4.62 -3.05 -22.27
C PRO A 28 -4.84 -4.23 -21.34
N GLU A 29 -5.82 -5.07 -21.66
CA GLU A 29 -6.04 -6.31 -20.94
C GLU A 29 -4.77 -7.18 -21.00
N GLY A 30 -4.40 -7.78 -19.86
CA GLY A 30 -3.21 -8.60 -19.75
C GLY A 30 -1.92 -7.81 -19.47
N VAL A 31 -2.03 -6.49 -19.32
CA VAL A 31 -0.92 -5.61 -18.96
C VAL A 31 -1.18 -5.00 -17.60
N TYR A 32 -0.17 -4.96 -16.75
CA TYR A 32 -0.31 -4.58 -15.34
C TYR A 32 0.82 -3.64 -14.90
N HIS A 33 0.55 -2.78 -13.93
CA HIS A 33 1.59 -2.07 -13.18
C HIS A 33 1.60 -2.60 -11.73
N LEU A 34 2.65 -2.29 -10.98
CA LEU A 34 2.79 -2.79 -9.60
C LEU A 34 2.20 -1.82 -8.59
N VAL A 35 1.41 -2.35 -7.67
CA VAL A 35 0.89 -1.60 -6.52
C VAL A 35 1.25 -2.39 -5.27
N ASN A 36 1.89 -1.74 -4.30
CA ASN A 36 2.22 -2.40 -3.04
C ASN A 36 1.24 -2.05 -1.94
N HIS A 37 1.09 -2.96 -0.99
CA HIS A 37 0.28 -2.81 0.20
C HIS A 37 1.08 -3.35 1.38
N ILE A 38 1.37 -2.50 2.35
CA ILE A 38 2.21 -2.85 3.49
C ILE A 38 1.39 -2.78 4.77
N LEU A 39 1.17 -3.94 5.38
CA LEU A 39 0.53 -4.05 6.69
C LEU A 39 1.61 -3.75 7.74
N VAL A 40 1.38 -2.77 8.61
CA VAL A 40 2.36 -2.35 9.61
C VAL A 40 1.93 -2.85 10.99
N LYS A 41 2.74 -3.73 11.57
CA LYS A 41 2.51 -4.28 12.91
C LYS A 41 3.62 -3.81 13.84
N HIS A 42 3.22 -3.28 14.99
CA HIS A 42 4.16 -2.93 16.05
C HIS A 42 4.52 -4.16 16.86
N THR A 43 5.71 -4.17 17.44
CA THR A 43 6.18 -5.25 18.33
C THR A 43 5.30 -5.45 19.55
N ASP A 44 4.50 -4.43 19.93
CA ASP A 44 3.53 -4.55 21.02
C ASP A 44 2.22 -5.26 20.59
N GLY A 45 2.10 -5.65 19.33
CA GLY A 45 0.92 -6.35 18.80
C GLY A 45 -0.13 -5.48 18.16
N THR A 46 0.03 -4.15 18.17
CA THR A 46 -0.91 -3.23 17.53
C THR A 46 -0.58 -3.04 16.06
N TYR A 47 -1.58 -2.59 15.30
CA TYR A 47 -1.48 -2.32 13.86
C TYR A 47 -1.72 -0.84 13.58
N LEU A 48 -1.00 -0.31 12.60
CA LEU A 48 -1.13 1.08 12.18
C LEU A 48 -2.27 1.24 11.20
N LEU A 49 -3.16 2.19 11.49
CA LEU A 49 -4.18 2.66 10.55
C LEU A 49 -3.83 4.08 10.12
N MET A 50 -3.95 4.33 8.81
CA MET A 50 -3.79 5.65 8.25
C MET A 50 -5.15 6.12 7.72
N LYS A 51 -5.51 7.36 7.98
CA LYS A 51 -6.76 7.93 7.49
C LYS A 51 -6.51 8.70 6.20
N ARG A 52 -7.28 8.37 5.17
CA ARG A 52 -7.18 9.04 3.88
C ARG A 52 -7.63 10.48 3.99
N ASP A 53 -6.91 11.37 3.32
CA ASP A 53 -7.24 12.79 3.31
C ASP A 53 -8.64 13.01 2.73
N PRO A 54 -9.43 13.97 3.27
CA PRO A 54 -10.76 14.26 2.75
C PRO A 54 -10.77 14.77 1.31
N THR A 55 -9.62 15.20 0.78
CA THR A 55 -9.50 15.65 -0.62
C THR A 55 -9.29 14.51 -1.62
N LYS A 56 -9.09 13.28 -1.14
CA LYS A 56 -8.88 12.14 -2.03
C LYS A 56 -10.16 11.86 -2.85
N PRO A 57 -10.03 11.61 -4.16
CA PRO A 57 -11.20 11.33 -5.01
C PRO A 57 -11.86 9.99 -4.68
N ALA A 58 -11.09 9.01 -4.18
CA ALA A 58 -11.60 7.70 -3.80
C ALA A 58 -11.51 7.52 -2.30
N TYR A 59 -12.61 7.07 -1.69
CA TYR A 59 -12.70 6.74 -0.25
C TYR A 59 -12.15 7.82 0.69
N PRO A 60 -12.57 9.10 0.55
CA PRO A 60 -12.10 10.16 1.44
C PRO A 60 -12.51 9.86 2.90
N ASN A 61 -11.65 10.23 3.84
CA ASN A 61 -11.86 10.04 5.28
C ASN A 61 -12.00 8.59 5.76
N MET A 62 -11.70 7.62 4.91
CA MET A 62 -11.70 6.21 5.31
C MET A 62 -10.36 5.84 5.92
N TRP A 63 -10.38 4.88 6.85
CA TRP A 63 -9.17 4.28 7.40
C TRP A 63 -8.64 3.21 6.46
N GLU A 64 -7.33 3.05 6.44
CA GLU A 64 -6.64 2.04 5.65
C GLU A 64 -5.69 1.28 6.54
N ALA A 65 -5.74 -0.06 6.49
CA ALA A 65 -4.86 -0.90 7.29
C ALA A 65 -3.46 -1.04 6.68
N THR A 66 -3.27 -0.51 5.48
CA THR A 66 -1.99 -0.61 4.78
C THR A 66 -1.49 0.76 4.35
N ALA A 67 -0.18 0.90 4.28
CA ALA A 67 0.49 1.95 3.52
C ALA A 67 0.88 1.38 2.16
N GLY A 68 1.06 2.21 1.15
CA GLY A 68 1.52 1.75 -0.14
C GLY A 68 1.11 2.65 -1.29
N GLY A 69 1.44 2.22 -2.48
CA GLY A 69 1.16 2.94 -3.71
C GLY A 69 1.78 2.25 -4.91
N SER A 70 1.82 2.94 -6.03
CA SER A 70 2.34 2.39 -7.28
C SER A 70 3.86 2.45 -7.35
N ALA A 71 4.48 1.40 -7.88
CA ALA A 71 5.90 1.40 -8.18
C ALA A 71 6.17 2.33 -9.35
N LEU A 72 7.20 3.13 -9.24
CA LEU A 72 7.65 4.01 -10.32
C LEU A 72 8.50 3.21 -11.32
N GLN A 73 8.61 3.74 -12.53
CA GLN A 73 9.48 3.15 -13.55
C GLN A 73 10.90 2.96 -12.99
N GLY A 74 11.44 1.77 -13.15
CA GLY A 74 12.78 1.41 -12.67
C GLY A 74 12.81 0.87 -11.25
N GLU A 75 11.70 0.92 -10.51
CA GLU A 75 11.63 0.34 -9.16
C GLU A 75 11.13 -1.11 -9.21
N SER A 76 11.71 -1.95 -8.35
CA SER A 76 11.11 -3.24 -8.06
C SER A 76 9.90 -3.05 -7.11
N ALA A 77 9.10 -4.09 -6.96
CA ALA A 77 7.98 -4.07 -6.00
C ALA A 77 8.49 -3.76 -4.59
N LEU A 78 9.57 -4.42 -4.18
CA LEU A 78 10.14 -4.23 -2.84
C LEU A 78 10.71 -2.82 -2.65
N GLU A 79 11.46 -2.31 -3.62
CA GLU A 79 11.99 -0.94 -3.56
C GLU A 79 10.87 0.09 -3.43
N SER A 80 9.80 -0.08 -4.20
CA SER A 80 8.65 0.84 -4.13
C SER A 80 7.94 0.73 -2.78
N ALA A 81 7.88 -0.47 -2.19
CA ALA A 81 7.27 -0.68 -0.87
C ALA A 81 8.02 0.09 0.22
N PHE A 82 9.35 0.01 0.23
CA PHE A 82 10.16 0.78 1.20
C PHE A 82 9.97 2.29 1.02
N ARG A 83 9.94 2.76 -0.21
CA ARG A 83 9.76 4.19 -0.51
C ARG A 83 8.39 4.69 -0.06
N GLU A 84 7.32 3.98 -0.43
CA GLU A 84 5.95 4.36 -0.09
C GLU A 84 5.70 4.34 1.42
N LEU A 85 6.24 3.33 2.11
CA LEU A 85 6.13 3.23 3.57
C LEU A 85 6.74 4.47 4.24
N ARG A 86 7.92 4.87 3.80
CA ARG A 86 8.60 6.05 4.33
C ARG A 86 7.83 7.33 4.00
N GLU A 87 7.35 7.48 2.77
CA GLU A 87 6.61 8.68 2.36
C GLU A 87 5.30 8.84 3.10
N GLU A 88 4.54 7.75 3.27
CA GLU A 88 3.22 7.82 3.90
C GLU A 88 3.24 7.82 5.42
N THR A 89 4.22 7.18 6.03
CA THR A 89 4.25 7.00 7.50
C THR A 89 5.49 7.54 8.19
N GLY A 90 6.55 7.79 7.45
CA GLY A 90 7.86 8.15 8.01
C GLY A 90 8.65 6.95 8.52
N ILE A 91 8.11 5.74 8.45
CA ILE A 91 8.81 4.54 8.92
C ILE A 91 9.90 4.15 7.93
N VAL A 92 11.13 4.02 8.44
CA VAL A 92 12.27 3.48 7.71
C VAL A 92 12.47 2.06 8.19
N ALA A 93 12.02 1.09 7.40
CA ALA A 93 12.12 -0.33 7.76
C ALA A 93 13.45 -0.92 7.28
N ASP A 94 14.00 -1.85 8.07
CA ASP A 94 15.21 -2.59 7.67
C ASP A 94 14.86 -3.74 6.71
N SER A 95 13.67 -4.30 6.87
CA SER A 95 13.19 -5.39 6.03
C SER A 95 11.67 -5.40 5.97
N LEU A 96 11.13 -6.04 4.93
CA LEU A 96 9.70 -6.28 4.78
C LEU A 96 9.51 -7.75 4.47
N GLU A 97 8.54 -8.38 5.14
CA GLU A 97 8.16 -9.77 4.84
C GLU A 97 7.21 -9.79 3.66
N GLU A 98 7.54 -10.55 2.64
CA GLU A 98 6.66 -10.76 1.49
C GLU A 98 5.51 -11.70 1.87
N LEU A 99 4.27 -11.26 1.66
CA LEU A 99 3.08 -12.05 2.00
C LEU A 99 2.54 -12.80 0.79
N ASP A 100 2.10 -12.06 -0.21
CA ASP A 100 1.62 -12.64 -1.48
C ASP A 100 1.54 -11.55 -2.56
N TRP A 101 1.09 -11.96 -3.73
CA TRP A 101 0.67 -11.03 -4.78
C TRP A 101 -0.53 -11.61 -5.53
N SER A 102 -1.33 -10.72 -6.11
CA SER A 102 -2.50 -11.11 -6.87
C SER A 102 -2.74 -10.14 -8.02
N LEU A 103 -3.50 -10.59 -9.02
CA LEU A 103 -3.84 -9.77 -10.17
C LEU A 103 -5.15 -9.01 -9.93
N GLY A 104 -5.13 -7.71 -10.18
CA GLY A 104 -6.32 -6.91 -10.35
C GLY A 104 -6.62 -6.74 -11.84
N ARG A 105 -7.43 -5.75 -12.19
CA ARG A 105 -7.74 -5.47 -13.60
C ARG A 105 -6.50 -5.03 -14.38
N SER A 106 -5.77 -4.06 -13.84
CA SER A 106 -4.57 -3.47 -14.46
C SER A 106 -3.42 -3.34 -13.48
N SER A 107 -3.51 -4.00 -12.33
CA SER A 107 -2.52 -3.90 -11.26
C SER A 107 -2.13 -5.28 -10.78
N ILE A 108 -0.84 -5.45 -10.46
CA ILE A 108 -0.37 -6.56 -9.65
C ILE A 108 -0.26 -6.02 -8.23
N HIS A 109 -1.06 -6.56 -7.33
CA HIS A 109 -1.05 -6.16 -5.92
C HIS A 109 -0.02 -6.99 -5.17
N CYS A 110 1.02 -6.33 -4.69
CA CYS A 110 2.11 -6.96 -3.94
C CYS A 110 1.95 -6.62 -2.46
N ARG A 111 1.86 -7.62 -1.59
CA ARG A 111 1.55 -7.44 -0.17
C ARG A 111 2.74 -7.78 0.71
N TYR A 112 2.98 -6.93 1.69
CA TYR A 112 4.09 -7.04 2.62
C TYR A 112 3.63 -6.82 4.05
N LEU A 113 4.39 -7.39 4.99
CA LEU A 113 4.27 -7.11 6.42
C LEU A 113 5.51 -6.37 6.88
N CYS A 114 5.30 -5.24 7.55
CA CYS A 114 6.35 -4.51 8.24
C CYS A 114 6.17 -4.71 9.75
N LEU A 115 7.16 -5.33 10.39
CA LEU A 115 7.21 -5.40 11.84
C LEU A 115 8.13 -4.28 12.32
N THR A 116 7.62 -3.41 13.18
CA THR A 116 8.35 -2.22 13.63
C THR A 116 8.29 -2.06 15.14
N ASP A 117 9.35 -1.52 15.71
CA ASP A 117 9.43 -1.08 17.10
C ASP A 117 9.52 0.45 17.21
N CYS A 118 9.13 1.16 16.15
CA CYS A 118 9.21 2.63 16.13
C CYS A 118 8.43 3.28 17.27
N ALA A 119 8.81 4.51 17.62
CA ALA A 119 8.01 5.30 18.55
C ALA A 119 6.63 5.52 17.92
N LYS A 120 5.56 5.18 18.65
CA LYS A 120 4.21 5.18 18.09
C LYS A 120 3.68 6.59 17.76
N ASP A 121 4.29 7.61 18.35
CA ASP A 121 4.00 9.01 18.07
C ASP A 121 4.91 9.62 16.99
N SER A 122 5.77 8.82 16.37
CA SER A 122 6.71 9.28 15.33
C SER A 122 6.14 9.24 13.92
N ILE A 123 4.89 8.80 13.75
CA ILE A 123 4.27 8.68 12.44
C ILE A 123 4.12 10.06 11.80
N LYS A 124 4.52 10.16 10.52
CA LYS A 124 4.42 11.38 9.74
C LYS A 124 3.33 11.24 8.69
N LEU A 125 2.42 12.21 8.66
CA LEU A 125 1.37 12.25 7.65
C LEU A 125 1.93 12.84 6.36
N GLN A 126 1.48 12.33 5.23
CA GLN A 126 1.82 12.85 3.91
C GLN A 126 0.72 13.80 3.47
N GLU A 127 1.07 15.09 3.30
CA GLU A 127 0.11 16.12 2.90
C GLU A 127 -0.62 15.74 1.61
N GLY A 128 -1.94 15.88 1.63
CA GLY A 128 -2.81 15.54 0.50
C GLY A 128 -3.11 14.05 0.35
N GLU A 129 -2.43 13.19 1.10
CA GLU A 129 -2.63 11.74 1.06
C GLU A 129 -3.29 11.21 2.33
N THR A 130 -2.76 11.60 3.50
CA THR A 130 -3.24 11.14 4.80
C THR A 130 -3.46 12.31 5.74
N CYS A 131 -4.47 12.22 6.61
CA CYS A 131 -4.82 13.30 7.53
C CYS A 131 -4.80 12.90 9.00
N ASP A 132 -4.68 11.61 9.31
CA ASP A 132 -4.63 11.11 10.68
C ASP A 132 -4.05 9.70 10.70
N TYR A 133 -3.67 9.24 11.89
CA TYR A 133 -3.24 7.85 12.11
C TYR A 133 -3.66 7.40 13.51
N ARG A 134 -3.75 6.09 13.69
CA ARG A 134 -3.90 5.50 15.02
C ARG A 134 -3.37 4.07 15.02
N TRP A 135 -3.01 3.60 16.21
CA TRP A 135 -2.62 2.21 16.44
C TRP A 135 -3.79 1.49 17.07
N VAL A 136 -4.14 0.32 16.55
CA VAL A 136 -5.27 -0.46 17.02
C VAL A 136 -4.85 -1.88 17.37
N THR A 137 -5.57 -2.50 18.30
CA THR A 137 -5.36 -3.90 18.64
C THR A 137 -5.89 -4.79 17.51
N THR A 138 -5.48 -6.06 17.51
CA THR A 138 -6.03 -7.06 16.60
C THR A 138 -7.57 -7.10 16.69
N GLN A 139 -8.11 -7.09 17.91
CA GLN A 139 -9.56 -7.14 18.12
C GLN A 139 -10.27 -5.91 17.53
N GLU A 140 -9.73 -4.73 17.78
CA GLU A 140 -10.27 -3.49 17.22
C GLU A 140 -10.26 -3.49 15.70
N LEU A 141 -9.14 -3.94 15.10
CA LEU A 141 -9.00 -3.99 13.65
C LEU A 141 -10.00 -4.98 13.03
N LEU A 142 -10.10 -6.17 13.58
CA LEU A 142 -11.01 -7.20 13.07
C LEU A 142 -12.50 -6.85 13.27
N ALA A 143 -12.80 -5.93 14.18
CA ALA A 143 -14.18 -5.46 14.43
C ALA A 143 -14.58 -4.29 13.50
N MET A 144 -13.67 -3.74 12.72
CA MET A 144 -13.98 -2.62 11.83
C MET A 144 -14.87 -3.06 10.67
N LYS A 145 -15.73 -2.14 10.24
CA LYS A 145 -16.71 -2.40 9.18
C LYS A 145 -16.18 -1.89 7.83
N GLU A 146 -16.71 -2.46 6.75
CA GLU A 146 -16.38 -2.02 5.40
C GLU A 146 -16.66 -0.52 5.17
N SER A 147 -17.62 0.05 5.90
CA SER A 147 -17.93 1.48 5.82
C SER A 147 -16.85 2.37 6.42
N GLU A 148 -15.92 1.79 7.19
CA GLU A 148 -14.88 2.52 7.92
C GLU A 148 -13.48 2.23 7.38
N LEU A 149 -13.27 1.03 6.83
CA LEU A 149 -11.95 0.50 6.51
C LEU A 149 -11.87 0.04 5.06
N ILE A 150 -10.86 0.52 4.34
CA ILE A 150 -10.49 0.02 3.02
C ILE A 150 -9.47 -1.11 3.18
N GLY A 151 -9.48 -2.05 2.23
CA GLY A 151 -8.48 -3.12 2.23
C GLY A 151 -8.81 -4.24 3.20
N MET A 152 -10.10 -4.56 3.33
CA MET A 152 -10.56 -5.64 4.22
C MET A 152 -9.90 -6.98 3.92
N GLU A 153 -9.46 -7.21 2.67
CA GLU A 153 -8.77 -8.44 2.27
C GLU A 153 -7.43 -8.62 2.98
N MET A 154 -6.85 -7.55 3.52
CA MET A 154 -5.60 -7.63 4.29
C MET A 154 -5.81 -8.22 5.70
N LEU A 155 -7.04 -8.25 6.18
CA LEU A 155 -7.32 -8.73 7.53
C LEU A 155 -7.01 -10.21 7.73
N LYS A 156 -6.94 -10.99 6.65
CA LYS A 156 -6.52 -12.41 6.71
C LYS A 156 -5.09 -12.58 7.23
N TYR A 157 -4.27 -11.55 7.17
CA TYR A 157 -2.88 -11.57 7.68
C TYR A 157 -2.76 -11.06 9.12
N VAL A 158 -3.84 -10.55 9.68
CA VAL A 158 -3.85 -10.00 11.05
C VAL A 158 -3.92 -11.15 12.04
N LYS A 159 -2.98 -11.15 13.00
CA LYS A 159 -2.87 -12.19 14.02
C LYS A 159 -2.74 -11.60 15.41
#